data_a25a426adcdbe4d47f8b414ff1e64a8d
#
_entry.id   a25a426adcdbe4d47f8b414ff1e64a8d
#
_cell.length_a   1.000
_cell.length_b   1.000
_cell.length_c   1.000
_cell.angle_alpha   90.00
_cell.angle_beta   90.00
_cell.angle_gamma   90.00
#
_symmetry.space_group_name_H-M   'P 1'
#
loop_
_entity.id
_entity.type
_entity.pdbx_description
1 polymer ?
#
loop_
_entity_poly.entity_id
_entity_poly.type
_entity_poly.pdbx_seq_one_letter_code
_entity_poly.pdbx_strand_id
1 'polypeptide(L)'
;MWIALFEFIGTAIFLLGINFSNGNVGVVGLSLFIAIIFCGRVGGGHFNGAVTIAVYLIERQWKKHLPVCIMIIIVDILGAYTGIALAIGL
;
A
#
# COMPACT_ATOMS: atom_id res chain seq x y z
N MET A 1 4.56 11.05 9.37
CA MET A 1 5.67 10.09 9.32
C MET A 1 5.23 8.64 9.51
N TRP A 2 4.45 8.36 10.55
CA TRP A 2 3.92 7.00 10.76
C TRP A 2 3.08 6.51 9.57
N ILE A 3 2.30 7.41 8.95
CA ILE A 3 1.49 7.08 7.77
C ILE A 3 2.38 6.53 6.66
N ALA A 4 3.50 7.20 6.36
CA ALA A 4 4.41 6.76 5.31
C ALA A 4 5.01 5.39 5.63
N LEU A 5 5.44 5.19 6.87
CA LEU A 5 6.04 3.91 7.29
C LEU A 5 5.04 2.76 7.16
N PHE A 6 3.83 2.94 7.65
CA PHE A 6 2.83 1.87 7.61
C PHE A 6 2.29 1.63 6.20
N GLU A 7 2.18 2.67 5.36
CA GLU A 7 1.85 2.49 3.94
C GLU A 7 2.94 1.69 3.24
N PHE A 8 4.20 1.98 3.51
CA PHE A 8 5.32 1.23 2.94
C PHE A 8 5.27 -0.24 3.36
N ILE A 9 5.15 -0.50 4.64
CA ILE A 9 5.13 -1.86 5.18
C ILE A 9 3.92 -2.63 4.66
N GLY A 10 2.74 -2.01 4.68
CA GLY A 10 1.51 -2.65 4.21
C GLY A 10 1.56 -3.00 2.73
N THR A 11 2.08 -2.08 1.91
CA THR A 11 2.23 -2.33 0.48
C THR A 11 3.24 -3.45 0.22
N ALA A 12 4.35 -3.46 0.95
CA ALA A 12 5.34 -4.52 0.82
C ALA A 12 4.75 -5.89 1.19
N ILE A 13 4.00 -5.97 2.27
CA ILE A 13 3.32 -7.20 2.69
C ILE A 13 2.35 -7.66 1.61
N PHE A 14 1.54 -6.75 1.07
CA PHE A 14 0.55 -7.07 0.06
C PHE A 14 1.21 -7.60 -1.21
N LEU A 15 2.22 -6.91 -1.72
CA LEU A 15 2.93 -7.33 -2.93
C LEU A 15 3.69 -8.63 -2.72
N LEU A 16 4.27 -8.83 -1.54
CA LEU A 16 4.91 -10.09 -1.20
C LEU A 16 3.89 -11.25 -1.26
N GLY A 17 2.70 -11.04 -0.69
CA GLY A 17 1.63 -12.03 -0.73
C GLY A 17 1.17 -12.34 -2.14
N ILE A 18 1.01 -11.31 -2.98
CA ILE A 18 0.64 -11.50 -4.38
C ILE A 18 1.68 -12.37 -5.10
N ASN A 19 2.97 -12.10 -4.89
CA ASN A 19 4.03 -12.87 -5.54
C ASN A 19 4.06 -14.32 -5.10
N PHE A 20 3.73 -14.61 -3.86
CA PHE A 20 3.69 -15.99 -3.35
C PHE A 20 2.37 -16.70 -3.60
N SER A 21 1.36 -15.99 -4.08
CA SER A 21 0.02 -16.57 -4.24
C SER A 21 -0.10 -17.51 -5.43
N ASN A 22 0.77 -17.41 -6.41
CA ASN A 22 0.69 -18.13 -7.69
C ASN A 22 -0.68 -17.96 -8.36
N GLY A 23 -1.24 -16.74 -8.26
CA GLY A 23 -2.54 -16.45 -8.84
C GLY A 23 -3.75 -16.91 -8.02
N ASN A 24 -3.53 -17.41 -6.81
CA ASN A 24 -4.63 -17.82 -5.93
C ASN A 24 -5.30 -16.59 -5.34
N VAL A 25 -6.55 -16.35 -5.74
CA VAL A 25 -7.31 -15.15 -5.31
C VAL A 25 -7.51 -15.12 -3.81
N GLY A 26 -7.71 -16.28 -3.19
CA GLY A 26 -7.88 -16.36 -1.74
C GLY A 26 -6.63 -15.89 -0.98
N VAL A 27 -5.46 -16.28 -1.45
CA VAL A 27 -4.18 -15.85 -0.86
C VAL A 27 -3.96 -14.36 -1.05
N VAL A 28 -4.28 -13.82 -2.22
CA VAL A 28 -4.18 -12.39 -2.49
C VAL A 28 -5.10 -11.61 -1.56
N GLY A 29 -6.35 -12.04 -1.42
CA GLY A 29 -7.33 -11.41 -0.53
C GLY A 29 -6.90 -11.47 0.93
N LEU A 30 -6.36 -12.60 1.37
CA LEU A 30 -5.85 -12.75 2.73
C LEU A 30 -4.68 -11.83 3.00
N SER A 31 -3.76 -11.68 2.03
CA SER A 31 -2.62 -10.77 2.15
C SER A 31 -3.08 -9.33 2.32
N LEU A 32 -4.06 -8.91 1.55
CA LEU A 32 -4.64 -7.56 1.67
C LEU A 32 -5.31 -7.38 3.04
N PHE A 33 -6.05 -8.38 3.49
CA PHE A 33 -6.72 -8.36 4.80
C PHE A 33 -5.70 -8.20 5.93
N ILE A 34 -4.62 -8.95 5.89
CA ILE A 34 -3.54 -8.85 6.88
C ILE A 34 -2.91 -7.46 6.85
N ALA A 35 -2.63 -6.93 5.67
CA ALA A 35 -2.05 -5.60 5.51
C ALA A 35 -2.98 -4.52 6.09
N ILE A 36 -4.27 -4.63 5.84
CA ILE A 36 -5.25 -3.67 6.37
C ILE A 36 -5.32 -3.72 7.88
N ILE A 37 -5.39 -4.92 8.46
CA ILE A 37 -5.45 -5.07 9.94
C ILE A 37 -4.18 -4.49 10.57
N PHE A 38 -3.03 -4.81 10.00
CA PHE A 38 -1.75 -4.43 10.59
C PHE A 38 -1.45 -2.94 10.44
N CYS A 39 -1.77 -2.35 9.31
CA CYS A 39 -1.31 -1.02 8.94
C CYS A 39 -2.43 -0.02 8.68
N GLY A 40 -3.64 -0.47 8.43
CA GLY A 40 -4.72 0.39 7.94
C GLY A 40 -5.14 1.50 8.90
N ARG A 41 -5.04 1.25 10.21
CA ARG A 41 -5.41 2.25 11.22
C ARG A 41 -4.50 3.46 11.21
N VAL A 42 -3.23 3.25 10.89
CA VAL A 42 -2.23 4.31 10.90
C VAL A 42 -2.07 4.91 9.52
N GLY A 43 -1.99 4.06 8.49
CA GLY A 43 -1.65 4.47 7.15
C GLY A 43 -2.81 4.77 6.21
N GLY A 44 -4.06 4.61 6.66
CA GLY A 44 -5.23 4.80 5.80
C GLY A 44 -5.55 3.61 4.90
N GLY A 45 -4.67 2.62 4.81
CA GLY A 45 -4.94 1.36 4.12
C GLY A 45 -5.01 1.45 2.61
N HIS A 46 -4.38 2.43 2.00
CA HIS A 46 -4.42 2.58 0.54
C HIS A 46 -3.62 1.50 -0.17
N PHE A 47 -2.35 1.34 0.18
CA PHE A 47 -1.40 0.35 -0.37
C PHE A 47 -1.31 0.34 -1.89
N ASN A 48 -1.81 1.39 -2.55
CA ASN A 48 -1.85 1.50 -3.99
C ASN A 48 -2.00 2.96 -4.38
N GLY A 49 -1.13 3.46 -5.25
CA GLY A 49 -1.16 4.84 -5.69
C GLY A 49 -2.48 5.23 -6.38
N ALA A 50 -3.11 4.30 -7.10
CA ALA A 50 -4.38 4.57 -7.76
C ALA A 50 -5.50 4.82 -6.74
N VAL A 51 -5.53 4.03 -5.65
CA VAL A 51 -6.50 4.24 -4.57
C VAL A 51 -6.26 5.58 -3.90
N THR A 52 -5.01 5.96 -3.68
CA THR A 52 -4.65 7.25 -3.10
C THR A 52 -5.15 8.41 -3.97
N ILE A 53 -4.96 8.32 -5.28
CA ILE A 53 -5.44 9.34 -6.21
C ILE A 53 -6.96 9.44 -6.16
N ALA A 54 -7.65 8.30 -6.15
CA ALA A 54 -9.12 8.28 -6.11
C ALA A 54 -9.65 8.94 -4.83
N VAL A 55 -9.08 8.60 -3.68
CA VAL A 55 -9.46 9.19 -2.40
C VAL A 55 -9.18 10.69 -2.39
N TYR A 56 -8.02 11.10 -2.90
CA TYR A 56 -7.64 12.50 -3.02
C TYR A 56 -8.68 13.30 -3.82
N LEU A 57 -9.10 12.76 -4.96
CA LEU A 57 -10.10 13.42 -5.81
C LEU A 57 -11.47 13.51 -5.13
N ILE A 58 -11.87 12.47 -4.41
CA ILE A 58 -13.16 12.42 -3.72
C ILE A 58 -13.22 13.43 -2.59
N GLU A 59 -12.15 13.57 -1.82
CA GLU A 59 -12.12 14.46 -0.66
C GLU A 59 -12.18 15.95 -1.00
N ARG A 60 -11.77 16.32 -2.20
CA ARG A 60 -11.80 17.71 -2.69
C ARG A 60 -11.01 18.72 -1.85
N GLN A 61 -10.09 18.26 -1.03
CA GLN A 61 -9.21 19.13 -0.25
C GLN A 61 -7.81 19.13 -0.86
N TRP A 62 -7.73 19.43 -2.14
CA TRP A 62 -6.58 19.15 -2.98
C TRP A 62 -5.31 19.89 -2.55
N LYS A 63 -5.41 21.17 -2.21
CA LYS A 63 -4.23 21.95 -1.81
C LYS A 63 -3.70 21.49 -0.45
N LYS A 64 -4.61 21.17 0.47
CA LYS A 64 -4.23 20.78 1.82
C LYS A 64 -3.59 19.39 1.86
N HIS A 65 -4.13 18.45 1.08
CA HIS A 65 -3.71 17.05 1.12
C HIS A 65 -2.73 16.66 0.03
N LEU A 66 -2.37 17.58 -0.87
CA LEU A 66 -1.48 17.28 -1.98
C LEU A 66 -0.12 16.73 -1.54
N PRO A 67 0.60 17.32 -0.57
CA PRO A 67 1.88 16.78 -0.14
C PRO A 67 1.75 15.37 0.45
N VAL A 68 0.70 15.12 1.23
CA VAL A 68 0.46 13.81 1.83
C VAL A 68 0.13 12.78 0.76
N CYS A 69 -0.69 13.15 -0.22
CA CYS A 69 -1.05 12.28 -1.34
C CYS A 69 0.19 11.86 -2.13
N ILE A 70 1.05 12.82 -2.48
CA ILE A 70 2.29 12.54 -3.20
C ILE A 70 3.19 11.61 -2.39
N MET A 71 3.32 11.88 -1.10
CA MET A 71 4.11 11.05 -0.20
C MET A 71 3.62 9.62 -0.18
N ILE A 72 2.31 9.42 -0.05
CA ILE A 72 1.71 8.08 0.00
C ILE A 72 1.96 7.34 -1.32
N ILE A 73 1.79 8.00 -2.46
CA ILE A 73 2.04 7.39 -3.76
C ILE A 73 3.49 6.92 -3.88
N ILE A 74 4.44 7.76 -3.50
CA ILE A 74 5.87 7.42 -3.57
C ILE A 74 6.16 6.23 -2.66
N VAL A 75 5.65 6.27 -1.43
CA VAL A 75 5.88 5.21 -0.44
C VAL A 75 5.24 3.90 -0.88
N ASP A 76 4.06 3.95 -1.49
CA ASP A 76 3.39 2.75 -2.01
C ASP A 76 4.22 2.12 -3.14
N ILE A 77 4.78 2.93 -4.03
CA ILE A 77 5.65 2.43 -5.11
C ILE A 77 6.89 1.77 -4.52
N LEU A 78 7.53 2.42 -3.55
CA LEU A 78 8.72 1.86 -2.88
C LEU A 78 8.38 0.57 -2.13
N GLY A 79 7.23 0.53 -1.46
CA GLY A 79 6.75 -0.66 -0.78
C GLY A 79 6.49 -1.82 -1.73
N ALA A 80 5.90 -1.54 -2.89
CA ALA A 80 5.67 -2.54 -3.92
C ALA A 80 6.99 -3.09 -4.45
N TYR A 81 7.97 -2.23 -4.72
CA TYR A 81 9.29 -2.64 -5.13
C TYR A 81 9.95 -3.54 -4.10
N THR A 82 9.86 -3.16 -2.83
CA THR A 82 10.45 -3.93 -1.74
C THR A 82 9.79 -5.31 -1.64
N GLY A 83 8.47 -5.38 -1.72
CA GLY A 83 7.75 -6.65 -1.66
C GLY A 83 8.13 -7.58 -2.81
N ILE A 84 8.22 -7.04 -4.02
CA ILE A 84 8.63 -7.81 -5.20
C ILE A 84 10.07 -8.28 -5.07
N ALA A 85 10.97 -7.39 -4.64
CA ALA A 85 12.38 -7.71 -4.46
C ALA A 85 12.57 -8.82 -3.42
N LEU A 86 11.85 -8.78 -2.32
CA LEU A 86 11.90 -9.83 -1.31
C LEU A 86 11.40 -11.16 -1.87
N ALA A 87 10.34 -11.13 -2.67
CA ALA A 87 9.79 -12.36 -3.27
C ALA A 87 10.75 -12.99 -4.27
N ILE A 88 11.45 -12.17 -5.07
CA ILE A 88 12.39 -12.64 -6.08
C ILE A 88 13.73 -13.00 -5.48
N GLY A 89 14.21 -12.17 -4.55
CA GLY A 89 15.53 -12.32 -3.95
C GLY A 89 15.61 -13.38 -2.87
N LEU A 90 14.49 -13.81 -2.39
CA LEU A 90 14.43 -14.86 -1.38
C LEU A 90 14.07 -16.20 -2.01
#